data_248bc0669cbd406e65e898fb9ddd1155
#
_entry.id   248bc0669cbd406e65e898fb9ddd1155
#
_cell.length_a   1.000
_cell.length_b   1.000
_cell.length_c   1.000
_cell.angle_alpha   90.00
_cell.angle_beta   90.00
_cell.angle_gamma   90.00
#
_symmetry.space_group_name_H-M   'P 1'
#
loop_
_entity.id
_entity.type
_entity.pdbx_description
1 polymer ?
#
loop_
_entity_poly.entity_id
_entity_poly.type
_entity_poly.pdbx_seq_one_letter_code
_entity_poly.pdbx_strand_id
1 'polypeptide(L)'
;MYVFLEEKILIPSKEILLIIDYIHITNEENRGFYREQLEKKEVIDLAGESKKTVVITDNKIYFSSYGTQTLMSRGNEYFNIIGGRK
;
A
#
# COMPACT_ATOMS: atom_id res chain seq x y z
N MET A 1 6.60 -7.38 12.24
CA MET A 1 6.35 -8.00 10.92
C MET A 1 6.52 -6.98 9.81
N TYR A 2 6.89 -7.44 8.65
CA TYR A 2 7.20 -6.59 7.51
C TYR A 2 6.47 -7.06 6.27
N VAL A 3 6.19 -6.14 5.38
CA VAL A 3 5.57 -6.45 4.10
C VAL A 3 6.53 -6.06 2.99
N PHE A 4 6.80 -7.00 2.07
CA PHE A 4 7.59 -6.72 0.89
C PHE A 4 6.75 -6.03 -0.15
N LEU A 5 7.09 -4.81 -0.49
CA LEU A 5 6.38 -4.11 -1.56
C LEU A 5 6.98 -4.43 -2.92
N GLU A 6 8.30 -4.56 -2.95
CA GLU A 6 9.07 -4.99 -4.11
C GLU A 6 10.30 -5.69 -3.57
N GLU A 7 11.14 -6.19 -4.44
CA GLU A 7 12.25 -7.02 -4.05
C GLU A 7 13.13 -6.44 -2.95
N LYS A 8 13.28 -5.13 -2.93
CA LYS A 8 14.22 -4.50 -2.01
C LYS A 8 13.56 -3.60 -0.98
N ILE A 9 12.24 -3.49 -1.02
CA ILE A 9 11.53 -2.56 -0.14
C ILE A 9 10.69 -3.35 0.86
N LEU A 10 11.00 -3.13 2.12
CA LEU A 10 10.37 -3.82 3.23
C LEU A 10 9.79 -2.78 4.16
N ILE A 11 8.51 -2.86 4.44
CA ILE A 11 7.81 -1.90 5.29
C ILE A 11 7.29 -2.61 6.54
N PRO A 12 7.59 -2.09 7.75
CA PRO A 12 6.95 -2.65 8.94
C PRO A 12 5.44 -2.55 8.83
N SER A 13 4.76 -3.65 9.06
CA SER A 13 3.31 -3.68 8.93
C SER A 13 2.62 -2.61 9.77
N LYS A 14 3.19 -2.32 10.95
CA LYS A 14 2.58 -1.34 11.84
C LYS A 14 2.61 0.09 11.30
N GLU A 15 3.45 0.36 10.30
CA GLU A 15 3.52 1.69 9.70
C GLU A 15 2.52 1.86 8.57
N ILE A 16 1.90 0.78 8.14
CA ILE A 16 0.98 0.83 7.01
C ILE A 16 -0.40 1.25 7.49
N LEU A 17 -0.88 2.35 6.96
CA LEU A 17 -2.22 2.85 7.27
C LEU A 17 -3.26 2.27 6.33
N LEU A 18 -2.88 2.05 5.07
CA LEU A 18 -3.84 1.64 4.05
C LEU A 18 -3.13 0.93 2.91
N ILE A 19 -3.72 -0.17 2.44
CA ILE A 19 -3.33 -0.82 1.20
C ILE A 19 -4.57 -0.86 0.33
N ILE A 20 -4.50 -0.25 -0.84
CA ILE A 20 -5.68 -0.12 -1.68
C ILE A 20 -5.29 -0.29 -3.14
N ASP A 21 -6.18 -0.87 -3.93
CA ASP A 21 -5.96 -1.01 -5.37
C ASP A 21 -5.80 0.35 -6.01
N TYR A 22 -4.84 0.46 -6.92
CA TYR A 22 -4.61 1.70 -7.62
C TYR A 22 -5.86 2.18 -8.35
N ILE A 23 -6.58 1.25 -8.97
CA ILE A 23 -7.79 1.61 -9.71
C ILE A 23 -8.88 2.16 -8.78
N HIS A 24 -8.90 1.72 -7.53
CA HIS A 24 -9.89 2.22 -6.58
C HIS A 24 -9.52 3.58 -6.03
N ILE A 25 -8.26 3.80 -5.69
CA ILE A 25 -7.88 5.08 -5.10
C ILE A 25 -7.92 6.20 -6.12
N THR A 26 -7.75 5.88 -7.40
CA THR A 26 -7.76 6.90 -8.45
C THR A 26 -9.14 7.15 -9.03
N ASN A 27 -10.16 6.41 -8.58
CA ASN A 27 -11.49 6.64 -9.11
C ASN A 27 -12.03 7.99 -8.62
N GLU A 28 -13.12 8.43 -9.23
CA GLU A 28 -13.64 9.76 -8.99
C GLU A 28 -14.01 10.03 -7.54
N GLU A 29 -14.56 9.03 -6.87
CA GLU A 29 -14.98 9.17 -5.49
C GLU A 29 -13.84 9.41 -4.53
N ASN A 30 -12.66 8.86 -4.84
CA ASN A 30 -11.51 8.93 -3.96
C ASN A 30 -10.48 9.96 -4.40
N ARG A 31 -10.76 10.68 -5.48
CA ARG A 31 -9.77 11.58 -6.08
C ARG A 31 -9.27 12.65 -5.12
N GLY A 32 -10.16 13.21 -4.34
CA GLY A 32 -9.77 14.25 -3.38
C GLY A 32 -8.80 13.73 -2.33
N PHE A 33 -9.14 12.57 -1.77
CA PHE A 33 -8.28 11.94 -0.79
C PHE A 33 -6.92 11.60 -1.39
N TYR A 34 -6.92 11.00 -2.57
CA TYR A 34 -5.71 10.60 -3.24
C TYR A 34 -4.80 11.80 -3.51
N ARG A 35 -5.37 12.87 -4.04
CA ARG A 35 -4.60 14.08 -4.33
C ARG A 35 -3.98 14.65 -3.07
N GLU A 36 -4.75 14.68 -1.99
CA GLU A 36 -4.26 15.19 -0.72
C GLU A 36 -3.07 14.37 -0.23
N GLN A 37 -3.15 13.05 -0.34
CA GLN A 37 -2.05 12.20 0.08
C GLN A 37 -0.80 12.47 -0.76
N LEU A 38 -0.96 12.63 -2.06
CA LEU A 38 0.18 12.90 -2.94
C LEU A 38 0.85 14.23 -2.60
N GLU A 39 0.07 15.21 -2.17
CA GLU A 39 0.62 16.52 -1.85
C GLU A 39 1.33 16.55 -0.51
N LYS A 40 0.88 15.74 0.42
CA LYS A 40 1.40 15.78 1.79
C LYS A 40 2.53 14.80 2.05
N LYS A 41 2.68 13.79 1.23
CA LYS A 41 3.61 12.70 1.53
C LYS A 41 4.63 12.51 0.43
N GLU A 42 5.75 11.93 0.81
CA GLU A 42 6.78 11.57 -0.14
C GLU A 42 6.28 10.40 -0.99
N VAL A 43 6.40 10.53 -2.31
CA VAL A 43 5.93 9.51 -3.23
C VAL A 43 7.11 8.64 -3.65
N ILE A 44 6.97 7.34 -3.46
CA ILE A 44 7.98 6.37 -3.86
C ILE A 44 7.34 5.41 -4.85
N ASP A 45 7.73 5.56 -6.12
CA ASP A 45 7.13 4.79 -7.20
C ASP A 45 8.01 3.58 -7.52
N LEU A 46 7.55 2.41 -7.12
CA LEU A 46 8.26 1.17 -7.35
C LEU A 46 7.74 0.43 -8.57
N ALA A 47 6.70 0.95 -9.21
CA ALA A 47 5.98 0.20 -10.23
C ALA A 47 5.98 0.83 -11.62
N GLY A 48 6.26 2.13 -11.72
CA GLY A 48 6.21 2.81 -13.01
C GLY A 48 4.84 2.71 -13.64
N GLU A 49 4.78 2.16 -14.84
CA GLU A 49 3.51 2.04 -15.56
C GLU A 49 2.67 0.84 -15.12
N SER A 50 3.23 0.02 -14.26
CA SER A 50 2.55 -1.20 -13.83
C SER A 50 1.96 -1.08 -12.44
N LYS A 51 1.48 0.10 -12.08
CA LYS A 51 0.90 0.34 -10.76
C LYS A 51 -0.36 -0.48 -10.55
N LYS A 52 -0.35 -1.32 -9.53
CA LYS A 52 -1.52 -2.11 -9.17
C LYS A 52 -2.04 -1.78 -7.79
N THR A 53 -1.16 -1.39 -6.89
CA THR A 53 -1.52 -1.18 -5.49
C THR A 53 -0.83 0.06 -4.96
N VAL A 54 -1.49 0.75 -4.05
CA VAL A 54 -0.95 1.90 -3.35
C VAL A 54 -0.88 1.55 -1.87
N VAL A 55 0.28 1.78 -1.27
CA VAL A 55 0.47 1.56 0.16
C VAL A 55 0.74 2.91 0.79
N ILE A 56 -0.06 3.28 1.77
CA ILE A 56 0.04 4.59 2.42
C ILE A 56 0.50 4.40 3.86
N THR A 57 1.55 5.13 4.21
CA THR A 57 2.03 5.20 5.59
C THR A 57 1.83 6.61 6.10
N ASP A 58 2.33 6.91 7.30
CA ASP A 58 2.19 8.25 7.86
C ASP A 58 2.80 9.34 6.98
N ASN A 59 3.95 9.06 6.38
CA ASN A 59 4.67 10.09 5.64
C ASN A 59 5.07 9.69 4.23
N LYS A 60 4.66 8.53 3.76
CA LYS A 60 5.03 8.06 2.43
C LYS A 60 3.88 7.39 1.72
N ILE A 61 3.90 7.47 0.39
CA ILE A 61 3.03 6.71 -0.48
C ILE A 61 3.92 5.86 -1.38
N TYR A 62 3.62 4.57 -1.45
CA TYR A 62 4.34 3.65 -2.32
C TYR A 62 3.41 3.12 -3.39
N PHE A 63 3.90 3.08 -4.62
CA PHE A 63 3.18 2.40 -5.71
C PHE A 63 3.87 1.09 -5.98
N SER A 64 3.11 -0.01 -5.96
CA SER A 64 3.65 -1.33 -6.17
C SER A 64 3.03 -1.99 -7.39
N SER A 65 3.81 -2.80 -8.08
CA SER A 65 3.32 -3.60 -9.19
C SER A 65 2.69 -4.92 -8.73
N TYR A 66 2.80 -5.24 -7.46
CA TYR A 66 2.14 -6.41 -6.91
C TYR A 66 0.68 -6.08 -6.60
N GLY A 67 -0.19 -7.05 -6.80
CA GLY A 67 -1.61 -6.86 -6.48
C GLY A 67 -1.82 -6.79 -4.98
N THR A 68 -2.96 -6.21 -4.60
CA THR A 68 -3.31 -6.04 -3.20
C THR A 68 -3.33 -7.37 -2.46
N GLN A 69 -3.88 -8.40 -3.08
CA GLN A 69 -3.92 -9.71 -2.45
C GLN A 69 -2.52 -10.27 -2.20
N THR A 70 -1.61 -10.04 -3.14
CA THR A 70 -0.24 -10.52 -2.98
C THR A 70 0.43 -9.85 -1.80
N LEU A 71 0.27 -8.53 -1.68
CA LEU A 71 0.86 -7.80 -0.58
C LEU A 71 0.26 -8.21 0.76
N MET A 72 -1.05 -8.35 0.80
CA MET A 72 -1.72 -8.78 2.02
C MET A 72 -1.33 -10.21 2.40
N SER A 73 -1.14 -11.05 1.40
CA SER A 73 -0.71 -12.42 1.65
C SER A 73 0.69 -12.47 2.26
N ARG A 74 1.56 -11.57 1.83
CA ARG A 74 2.91 -11.52 2.37
C ARG A 74 2.94 -11.05 3.82
N GLY A 75 1.93 -10.27 4.22
CA GLY A 75 1.79 -9.87 5.60
C GLY A 75 0.78 -10.72 6.34
N ASN A 76 0.36 -11.81 5.74
CA ASN A 76 -0.78 -12.56 6.20
C ASN A 76 -0.63 -13.10 7.63
N GLU A 77 0.54 -13.61 7.95
CA GLU A 77 0.76 -14.12 9.31
C GLU A 77 0.52 -13.03 10.33
N TYR A 78 1.05 -11.84 10.06
CA TYR A 78 0.87 -10.73 10.95
C TYR A 78 -0.62 -10.37 11.08
N PHE A 79 -1.29 -10.24 9.97
CA PHE A 79 -2.69 -9.85 9.99
C PHE A 79 -3.57 -10.91 10.62
N ASN A 80 -3.25 -12.18 10.41
CA ASN A 80 -4.01 -13.24 11.03
C ASN A 80 -3.83 -13.25 12.55
N ILE A 81 -2.63 -12.99 13.01
CA ILE A 81 -2.35 -12.96 14.43
C ILE A 81 -3.01 -11.77 15.09
N ILE A 82 -2.88 -10.61 14.47
CA ILE A 82 -3.38 -9.37 15.03
C ILE A 82 -4.89 -9.22 14.80
N GLY A 83 -5.32 -9.49 13.58
CA GLY A 83 -6.69 -9.25 13.20
C GLY A 83 -7.66 -10.33 13.62
N GLY A 84 -7.14 -11.45 14.01
CA GLY A 84 -8.00 -12.58 14.33
C GLY A 84 -8.46 -13.21 13.09
N ARG A 85 -8.54 -12.93 12.69
CA ARG A 85 -9.20 -13.25 11.83
C ARG A 85 -9.58 -13.96 11.19
N LYS A 86 -9.88 -13.90 11.14
CA LYS A 86 -10.36 -14.45 10.56
C LYS A 86 -10.43 -14.81 10.28
#